data_d2a820c312bc4a020bd7ea32be271695
#
_entry.id   d2a820c312bc4a020bd7ea32be271695
#
_cell.length_a   1.000
_cell.length_b   1.000
_cell.length_c   1.000
_cell.angle_alpha   90.00
_cell.angle_beta   90.00
_cell.angle_gamma   90.00
#
_symmetry.space_group_name_H-M   'P 1'
#
loop_
_entity.id
_entity.type
_entity.pdbx_description
1 polymer ?
#
loop_
_entity_poly.entity_id
_entity_poly.type
_entity_poly.pdbx_seq_one_letter_code
_entity_poly.pdbx_strand_id
1 'polypeptide(L)'
;MGEAAYKEPPWVELIDGKTVMMSPRPRIDHNRVIRNLTRIFGDYLWNKPCEVFSDGVDVYLDEKNHFIPDVMIVCNQDIICPDAIHGAPDLVVEVLSPTTTNYDRGKKMEAYARAGVKEYWIISPIGRFVEVYLQRNGRLVFDAAYEDVPDWELDRIQPDDRTKIHDTIKVSLYDDLIVHVHDVFYKLSG
;
A
#
# COMPACT_ATOMS: atom_id res chain seq x y z
N MET A 1 -33.30 -28.62 -10.66
CA MET A 1 -32.36 -28.47 -9.54
C MET A 1 -31.51 -27.26 -9.85
N GLY A 2 -31.77 -26.13 -9.15
CA GLY A 2 -30.98 -24.94 -9.36
C GLY A 2 -29.60 -25.13 -8.67
N GLU A 3 -28.53 -24.99 -9.44
CA GLU A 3 -27.18 -24.88 -8.89
C GLU A 3 -27.16 -23.69 -7.92
N ALA A 4 -26.88 -23.98 -6.64
CA ALA A 4 -26.59 -22.93 -5.68
C ALA A 4 -25.34 -22.20 -6.19
N ALA A 5 -25.51 -20.93 -6.57
CA ALA A 5 -24.38 -20.08 -6.96
C ALA A 5 -23.35 -20.12 -5.84
N TYR A 6 -22.14 -20.55 -6.15
CA TYR A 6 -21.00 -20.50 -5.24
C TYR A 6 -20.82 -19.03 -4.81
N LYS A 7 -21.10 -18.75 -3.55
CA LYS A 7 -20.76 -17.46 -2.95
C LYS A 7 -19.38 -17.62 -2.36
N GLU A 8 -18.39 -16.96 -2.94
CA GLU A 8 -17.10 -16.80 -2.30
C GLU A 8 -17.33 -16.29 -0.86
N PRO A 9 -16.63 -16.86 0.13
CA PRO A 9 -16.69 -16.32 1.49
C PRO A 9 -16.25 -14.85 1.43
N PRO A 10 -16.87 -13.97 2.24
CA PRO A 10 -16.44 -12.58 2.30
C PRO A 10 -14.98 -12.52 2.75
N TRP A 11 -14.16 -11.72 2.07
CA TRP A 11 -12.81 -11.43 2.53
C TRP A 11 -12.91 -10.72 3.88
N VAL A 12 -12.20 -11.26 4.85
CA VAL A 12 -12.23 -10.77 6.23
C VAL A 12 -10.80 -10.54 6.72
N GLU A 13 -10.61 -9.43 7.39
CA GLU A 13 -9.38 -9.15 8.12
C GLU A 13 -9.61 -9.37 9.61
N LEU A 14 -8.56 -9.66 10.34
CA LEU A 14 -8.57 -9.73 11.80
C LEU A 14 -7.72 -8.59 12.34
N ILE A 15 -8.33 -7.67 13.10
CA ILE A 15 -7.66 -6.51 13.69
C ILE A 15 -7.82 -6.55 15.21
N ASP A 16 -6.72 -6.73 15.94
CA ASP A 16 -6.73 -6.93 17.41
C ASP A 16 -7.72 -8.03 17.86
N GLY A 17 -7.80 -9.13 17.09
CA GLY A 17 -8.70 -10.25 17.36
C GLY A 17 -10.16 -9.99 17.00
N LYS A 18 -10.49 -8.89 16.32
CA LYS A 18 -11.84 -8.57 15.85
C LYS A 18 -11.93 -8.75 14.34
N THR A 19 -12.91 -9.53 13.91
CA THR A 19 -13.21 -9.70 12.48
C THR A 19 -13.74 -8.40 11.88
N VAL A 20 -13.10 -7.94 10.82
CA VAL A 20 -13.54 -6.80 10.00
C VAL A 20 -13.85 -7.31 8.60
N MET A 21 -15.07 -7.09 8.16
CA MET A 21 -15.47 -7.44 6.79
C MET A 21 -14.89 -6.41 5.84
N MET A 22 -14.18 -6.87 4.82
CA MET A 22 -13.70 -5.99 3.77
C MET A 22 -14.86 -5.43 2.95
N SER A 23 -14.65 -4.24 2.41
CA SER A 23 -15.63 -3.54 1.59
C SER A 23 -15.96 -4.31 0.31
N PRO A 24 -17.20 -4.19 -0.22
CA PRO A 24 -17.48 -4.74 -1.53
C PRO A 24 -16.64 -4.04 -2.58
N ARG A 25 -16.13 -4.83 -3.49
CA ARG A 25 -15.32 -4.55 -4.70
C ARG A 25 -14.69 -3.15 -4.81
N PRO A 26 -13.38 -3.06 -4.93
CA PRO A 26 -12.67 -1.79 -5.05
C PRO A 26 -13.08 -1.02 -6.32
N ARG A 27 -12.98 0.32 -6.29
CA ARG A 27 -13.20 1.16 -7.46
C ARG A 27 -12.09 0.95 -8.50
N ILE A 28 -12.37 1.30 -9.76
CA ILE A 28 -11.38 1.19 -10.84
C ILE A 28 -10.08 1.94 -10.54
N ASP A 29 -10.16 3.14 -9.95
CA ASP A 29 -8.96 3.92 -9.65
C ASP A 29 -8.12 3.33 -8.52
N HIS A 30 -8.74 2.68 -7.54
CA HIS A 30 -8.04 1.87 -6.55
C HIS A 30 -7.21 0.74 -7.23
N ASN A 31 -7.84 -0.05 -8.10
CA ASN A 31 -7.15 -1.10 -8.85
C ASN A 31 -6.07 -0.56 -9.80
N ARG A 32 -6.24 0.65 -10.34
CA ARG A 32 -5.22 1.30 -11.18
C ARG A 32 -3.97 1.63 -10.37
N VAL A 33 -4.12 2.15 -9.14
CA VAL A 33 -2.99 2.40 -8.23
C VAL A 33 -2.26 1.11 -7.91
N ILE A 34 -2.98 0.06 -7.49
CA ILE A 34 -2.39 -1.27 -7.21
C ILE A 34 -1.59 -1.76 -8.42
N ARG A 35 -2.21 -1.79 -9.60
CA ARG A 35 -1.55 -2.22 -10.85
C ARG A 35 -0.29 -1.42 -11.15
N ASN A 36 -0.35 -0.08 -11.00
CA ASN A 36 0.77 0.79 -11.31
C ASN A 36 1.96 0.50 -10.38
N LEU A 37 1.71 0.41 -9.07
CA LEU A 37 2.74 0.08 -8.08
C LEU A 37 3.28 -1.33 -8.24
N THR A 38 2.42 -2.32 -8.46
CA THR A 38 2.85 -3.71 -8.70
C THR A 38 3.79 -3.77 -9.91
N ARG A 39 3.51 -3.02 -10.98
CA ARG A 39 4.40 -2.92 -12.14
C ARG A 39 5.72 -2.23 -11.79
N ILE A 40 5.68 -1.06 -11.14
CA ILE A 40 6.87 -0.29 -10.78
C ILE A 40 7.81 -1.13 -9.90
N PHE A 41 7.27 -1.72 -8.84
CA PHE A 41 8.05 -2.56 -7.93
C PHE A 41 8.48 -3.86 -8.59
N GLY A 42 7.61 -4.50 -9.38
CA GLY A 42 7.92 -5.73 -10.08
C GLY A 42 9.04 -5.58 -11.11
N ASP A 43 9.00 -4.53 -11.91
CA ASP A 43 10.06 -4.21 -12.89
C ASP A 43 11.41 -3.98 -12.18
N TYR A 44 11.41 -3.24 -11.06
CA TYR A 44 12.62 -2.96 -10.30
C TYR A 44 13.16 -4.19 -9.57
N LEU A 45 12.29 -4.99 -8.96
CA LEU A 45 12.66 -6.16 -8.15
C LEU A 45 12.99 -7.39 -8.99
N TRP A 46 12.79 -7.35 -10.31
CA TRP A 46 13.11 -8.47 -11.18
C TRP A 46 14.58 -8.91 -11.02
N ASN A 47 14.81 -10.17 -10.70
CA ASN A 47 16.12 -10.75 -10.35
C ASN A 47 16.77 -10.20 -9.06
N LYS A 48 16.00 -9.59 -8.16
CA LYS A 48 16.44 -9.18 -6.81
C LYS A 48 15.86 -10.12 -5.75
N PRO A 49 16.39 -10.10 -4.50
CA PRO A 49 15.93 -11.01 -3.45
C PRO A 49 14.51 -10.74 -2.95
N CYS A 50 14.04 -9.48 -3.03
CA CYS A 50 12.71 -9.12 -2.58
C CYS A 50 11.67 -9.37 -3.67
N GLU A 51 10.45 -9.70 -3.25
CA GLU A 51 9.30 -9.90 -4.14
C GLU A 51 8.19 -8.91 -3.84
N VAL A 52 7.46 -8.51 -4.89
CA VAL A 52 6.23 -7.71 -4.75
C VAL A 52 5.02 -8.62 -4.83
N PHE A 53 4.10 -8.45 -3.90
CA PHE A 53 2.78 -9.07 -3.92
C PHE A 53 1.72 -7.98 -3.92
N SER A 54 0.58 -8.27 -4.54
CA SER A 54 -0.58 -7.38 -4.58
C SER A 54 -1.82 -8.07 -4.06
N ASP A 55 -2.90 -7.32 -3.98
CA ASP A 55 -4.22 -7.70 -3.47
C ASP A 55 -4.58 -9.18 -3.61
N GLY A 56 -5.11 -9.77 -2.56
CA GLY A 56 -5.54 -11.16 -2.50
C GLY A 56 -4.53 -12.11 -1.83
N VAL A 57 -3.43 -11.60 -1.27
CA VAL A 57 -2.48 -12.40 -0.49
C VAL A 57 -2.65 -12.11 1.01
N ASP A 58 -2.93 -13.16 1.75
CA ASP A 58 -3.08 -13.09 3.20
C ASP A 58 -1.74 -12.85 3.89
N VAL A 59 -1.73 -11.98 4.90
CA VAL A 59 -0.58 -11.69 5.76
C VAL A 59 -0.95 -11.93 7.22
N TYR A 60 -0.38 -12.95 7.81
CA TYR A 60 -0.53 -13.28 9.24
C TYR A 60 0.62 -12.67 10.02
N LEU A 61 0.37 -11.54 10.69
CA LEU A 61 1.38 -10.90 11.54
C LEU A 61 1.52 -11.60 12.89
N ASP A 62 0.38 -11.99 13.47
CA ASP A 62 0.26 -12.75 14.74
C ASP A 62 -1.14 -13.39 14.83
N GLU A 63 -1.47 -14.04 15.97
CA GLU A 63 -2.76 -14.72 16.18
C GLU A 63 -3.98 -13.75 16.17
N LYS A 64 -3.77 -12.44 16.31
CA LYS A 64 -4.83 -11.42 16.41
C LYS A 64 -4.87 -10.48 15.23
N ASN A 65 -3.87 -10.54 14.35
CA ASN A 65 -3.72 -9.60 13.24
C ASN A 65 -3.45 -10.36 11.94
N HIS A 66 -4.46 -10.37 11.09
CA HIS A 66 -4.45 -10.95 9.76
C HIS A 66 -5.02 -9.93 8.78
N PHE A 67 -4.23 -9.55 7.79
CA PHE A 67 -4.58 -8.50 6.82
C PHE A 67 -4.40 -8.99 5.39
N ILE A 68 -5.00 -8.25 4.45
CA ILE A 68 -4.83 -8.43 3.01
C ILE A 68 -4.40 -7.08 2.44
N PRO A 69 -3.09 -6.75 2.45
CA PRO A 69 -2.58 -5.47 1.95
C PRO A 69 -2.83 -5.31 0.46
N ASP A 70 -3.04 -4.08 0.01
CA ASP A 70 -3.22 -3.79 -1.41
C ASP A 70 -1.95 -4.05 -2.22
N VAL A 71 -0.77 -3.64 -1.72
CA VAL A 71 0.56 -3.97 -2.28
C VAL A 71 1.55 -4.13 -1.14
N MET A 72 2.49 -5.07 -1.28
CA MET A 72 3.58 -5.24 -0.33
C MET A 72 4.86 -5.69 -1.00
N ILE A 73 5.99 -5.41 -0.34
CA ILE A 73 7.31 -5.96 -0.70
C ILE A 73 7.79 -6.84 0.45
N VAL A 74 8.20 -8.04 0.13
CA VAL A 74 8.72 -9.04 1.07
C VAL A 74 10.14 -9.42 0.67
N CYS A 75 11.10 -9.21 1.57
CA CYS A 75 12.51 -9.53 1.34
C CYS A 75 12.95 -10.81 2.08
N ASN A 76 12.26 -11.18 3.15
CA ASN A 76 12.54 -12.41 3.87
C ASN A 76 11.78 -13.59 3.22
N GLN A 77 12.52 -14.44 2.51
CA GLN A 77 11.94 -15.60 1.81
C GLN A 77 11.36 -16.65 2.77
N ASP A 78 11.83 -16.71 4.02
CA ASP A 78 11.40 -17.72 5.00
C ASP A 78 9.94 -17.51 5.47
N ILE A 79 9.37 -16.31 5.27
CA ILE A 79 7.98 -16.03 5.63
C ILE A 79 7.00 -16.21 4.47
N ILE A 80 7.49 -16.45 3.25
CA ILE A 80 6.67 -16.68 2.06
C ILE A 80 6.30 -18.16 2.02
N CYS A 81 5.04 -18.47 2.35
CA CYS A 81 4.50 -19.81 2.33
C CYS A 81 3.55 -20.01 1.14
N PRO A 82 3.23 -21.27 0.75
CA PRO A 82 2.33 -21.52 -0.38
C PRO A 82 0.92 -20.97 -0.24
N ASP A 83 0.47 -20.73 0.98
CA ASP A 83 -0.87 -20.27 1.32
C ASP A 83 -0.93 -18.78 1.71
N ALA A 84 0.15 -18.21 2.26
CA ALA A 84 0.15 -16.86 2.81
C ALA A 84 1.56 -16.35 3.13
N ILE A 85 1.66 -15.08 3.54
CA ILE A 85 2.84 -14.50 4.17
C ILE A 85 2.69 -14.65 5.70
N HIS A 86 3.60 -15.36 6.35
CA HIS A 86 3.61 -15.58 7.80
C HIS A 86 4.68 -14.72 8.47
N GLY A 87 4.41 -13.44 8.66
CA GLY A 87 5.30 -12.45 9.23
C GLY A 87 5.10 -11.06 8.63
N ALA A 88 5.98 -10.13 9.00
CA ALA A 88 5.89 -8.76 8.54
C ALA A 88 6.54 -8.57 7.16
N PRO A 89 5.80 -8.05 6.15
CA PRO A 89 6.41 -7.51 4.95
C PRO A 89 7.38 -6.37 5.26
N ASP A 90 8.33 -6.10 4.40
CA ASP A 90 9.27 -5.00 4.57
C ASP A 90 8.63 -3.65 4.24
N LEU A 91 7.79 -3.59 3.21
CA LEU A 91 6.98 -2.43 2.83
C LEU A 91 5.54 -2.86 2.63
N VAL A 92 4.60 -2.04 3.11
CA VAL A 92 3.16 -2.23 2.92
C VAL A 92 2.54 -0.96 2.35
N VAL A 93 1.63 -1.11 1.40
CA VAL A 93 0.82 -0.03 0.83
C VAL A 93 -0.65 -0.34 1.06
N GLU A 94 -1.38 0.64 1.59
CA GLU A 94 -2.84 0.62 1.67
C GLU A 94 -3.42 1.76 0.81
N VAL A 95 -4.29 1.40 -0.10
CA VAL A 95 -4.98 2.35 -0.98
C VAL A 95 -6.33 2.70 -0.38
N LEU A 96 -6.49 3.93 0.04
CA LEU A 96 -7.66 4.37 0.80
C LEU A 96 -8.99 4.12 0.07
N SER A 97 -9.93 3.61 0.83
CA SER A 97 -11.34 3.59 0.50
C SER A 97 -12.15 4.31 1.58
N PRO A 98 -13.38 4.78 1.30
CA PRO A 98 -14.21 5.47 2.30
C PRO A 98 -14.48 4.63 3.56
N THR A 99 -14.37 3.31 3.48
CA THR A 99 -14.70 2.38 4.56
C THR A 99 -13.49 1.93 5.38
N THR A 100 -12.27 1.99 4.82
CA THR A 100 -11.04 1.48 5.47
C THR A 100 -10.17 2.57 6.07
N THR A 101 -10.29 3.82 5.63
CA THR A 101 -9.41 4.95 6.00
C THR A 101 -9.08 5.05 7.50
N ASN A 102 -10.05 4.83 8.39
CA ASN A 102 -9.81 4.90 9.83
C ASN A 102 -9.03 3.71 10.37
N TYR A 103 -9.18 2.53 9.76
CA TYR A 103 -8.42 1.33 10.12
C TYR A 103 -6.98 1.44 9.64
N ASP A 104 -6.79 1.88 8.39
CA ASP A 104 -5.49 2.00 7.75
C ASP A 104 -4.59 3.02 8.46
N ARG A 105 -5.17 4.15 8.92
CA ARG A 105 -4.47 5.19 9.70
C ARG A 105 -4.35 4.91 11.19
N GLY A 106 -4.97 3.86 11.69
CA GLY A 106 -5.03 3.54 13.11
C GLY A 106 -4.47 2.14 13.41
N LYS A 107 -5.37 1.23 13.71
CA LYS A 107 -5.03 -0.10 14.24
C LYS A 107 -4.18 -0.97 13.31
N LYS A 108 -4.40 -0.91 11.98
CA LYS A 108 -3.56 -1.63 11.01
C LYS A 108 -2.13 -1.08 11.06
N MET A 109 -1.96 0.25 11.00
CA MET A 109 -0.66 0.90 11.10
C MET A 109 0.07 0.52 12.40
N GLU A 110 -0.64 0.50 13.56
CA GLU A 110 -0.06 0.08 14.83
C GLU A 110 0.37 -1.39 14.81
N ALA A 111 -0.44 -2.28 14.23
CA ALA A 111 -0.12 -3.70 14.11
C ALA A 111 1.08 -3.93 13.19
N TYR A 112 1.14 -3.27 12.04
CA TYR A 112 2.29 -3.31 11.13
C TYR A 112 3.57 -2.79 11.82
N ALA A 113 3.47 -1.70 12.57
CA ALA A 113 4.62 -1.15 13.32
C ALA A 113 5.16 -2.16 14.35
N ARG A 114 4.27 -2.78 15.14
CA ARG A 114 4.66 -3.79 16.16
C ARG A 114 5.27 -5.02 15.52
N ALA A 115 4.78 -5.43 14.36
CA ALA A 115 5.29 -6.59 13.63
C ALA A 115 6.66 -6.35 12.96
N GLY A 116 7.05 -5.08 12.76
CA GLY A 116 8.36 -4.72 12.21
C GLY A 116 8.36 -4.31 10.74
N VAL A 117 7.21 -3.95 10.16
CA VAL A 117 7.14 -3.31 8.84
C VAL A 117 8.02 -2.06 8.84
N LYS A 118 8.92 -1.94 7.87
CA LYS A 118 9.92 -0.87 7.82
C LYS A 118 9.38 0.41 7.18
N GLU A 119 8.53 0.26 6.18
CA GLU A 119 7.94 1.36 5.42
C GLU A 119 6.47 1.10 5.15
N TYR A 120 5.62 2.11 5.33
CA TYR A 120 4.18 2.02 5.17
C TYR A 120 3.67 3.21 4.38
N TRP A 121 2.93 2.95 3.32
CA TRP A 121 2.36 3.97 2.46
C TRP A 121 0.83 3.99 2.58
N ILE A 122 0.28 5.18 2.68
CA ILE A 122 -1.16 5.43 2.55
C ILE A 122 -1.38 6.22 1.27
N ILE A 123 -2.18 5.69 0.35
CA ILE A 123 -2.43 6.32 -0.94
C ILE A 123 -3.89 6.69 -1.09
N SER A 124 -4.16 7.94 -1.44
CA SER A 124 -5.51 8.41 -1.78
C SER A 124 -5.65 8.57 -3.29
N PRO A 125 -6.41 7.70 -3.97
CA PRO A 125 -6.69 7.88 -5.40
C PRO A 125 -7.48 9.15 -5.70
N ILE A 126 -8.40 9.53 -4.79
CA ILE A 126 -9.24 10.73 -4.94
C ILE A 126 -8.42 11.99 -4.70
N GLY A 127 -7.63 12.01 -3.62
CA GLY A 127 -6.79 13.16 -3.27
C GLY A 127 -5.48 13.23 -4.05
N ARG A 128 -5.16 12.18 -4.84
CA ARG A 128 -3.91 12.05 -5.62
C ARG A 128 -2.66 12.33 -4.79
N PHE A 129 -2.59 11.72 -3.60
CA PHE A 129 -1.44 11.85 -2.72
C PHE A 129 -0.97 10.50 -2.18
N VAL A 130 0.32 10.46 -1.81
CA VAL A 130 0.97 9.36 -1.10
C VAL A 130 1.54 9.90 0.21
N GLU A 131 1.15 9.32 1.33
CA GLU A 131 1.80 9.54 2.62
C GLU A 131 2.76 8.39 2.90
N VAL A 132 3.99 8.71 3.25
CA VAL A 132 5.03 7.75 3.58
C VAL A 132 5.30 7.81 5.08
N TYR A 133 5.32 6.64 5.71
CA TYR A 133 5.66 6.45 7.11
C TYR A 133 6.83 5.48 7.22
N LEU A 134 7.85 5.84 7.99
CA LEU A 134 9.03 5.01 8.24
C LEU A 134 9.04 4.50 9.67
N GLN A 135 9.52 3.28 9.85
CA GLN A 135 9.66 2.71 11.18
C GLN A 135 10.78 3.39 11.95
N ARG A 136 10.44 3.89 13.13
CA ARG A 136 11.38 4.49 14.09
C ARG A 136 11.01 4.03 15.52
N ASN A 137 11.91 3.32 16.17
CA ASN A 137 11.71 2.84 17.55
C ASN A 137 10.38 2.07 17.78
N GLY A 138 10.03 1.17 16.87
CA GLY A 138 8.82 0.35 16.98
C GLY A 138 7.51 1.07 16.62
N ARG A 139 7.58 2.25 15.97
CA ARG A 139 6.43 3.01 15.48
C ARG A 139 6.62 3.39 14.02
N LEU A 140 5.54 3.44 13.28
CA LEU A 140 5.50 4.05 11.96
C LEU A 140 5.26 5.55 12.14
N VAL A 141 6.27 6.34 11.80
CA VAL A 141 6.28 7.79 11.97
C VAL A 141 6.17 8.44 10.59
N PHE A 142 5.29 9.42 10.47
CA PHE A 142 5.16 10.21 9.24
C PHE A 142 6.51 10.78 8.81
N ASP A 143 6.88 10.54 7.58
CA ASP A 143 8.12 11.02 6.97
C ASP A 143 7.82 12.15 5.97
N ALA A 144 6.98 11.90 4.97
CA ALA A 144 6.61 12.89 3.96
C ALA A 144 5.25 12.58 3.33
N ALA A 145 4.66 13.61 2.71
CA ALA A 145 3.54 13.47 1.78
C ALA A 145 3.96 13.97 0.38
N TYR A 146 3.45 13.31 -0.63
CA TYR A 146 3.74 13.57 -2.04
C TYR A 146 2.42 13.71 -2.78
N GLU A 147 2.26 14.77 -3.55
CA GLU A 147 1.04 15.04 -4.32
C GLU A 147 1.33 14.96 -5.81
N ASP A 148 0.43 14.35 -6.56
CA ASP A 148 0.43 14.40 -8.02
C ASP A 148 -0.29 15.67 -8.47
N VAL A 149 0.48 16.74 -8.61
CA VAL A 149 -0.03 18.05 -8.99
C VAL A 149 -0.25 18.09 -10.51
N PRO A 150 -1.47 18.32 -10.99
CA PRO A 150 -1.75 18.37 -12.43
C PRO A 150 -1.12 19.60 -13.10
N ASP A 151 -0.79 19.48 -14.40
CA ASP A 151 -0.08 20.52 -15.17
C ASP A 151 -0.76 21.90 -15.10
N TRP A 152 -2.11 21.92 -15.15
CA TRP A 152 -2.86 23.19 -15.08
C TRP A 152 -2.72 23.91 -13.73
N GLU A 153 -2.43 23.18 -12.66
CA GLU A 153 -2.16 23.73 -11.33
C GLU A 153 -0.70 24.15 -11.22
N LEU A 154 0.22 23.34 -11.73
CA LEU A 154 1.64 23.68 -11.82
C LEU A 154 1.86 25.02 -12.52
N ASP A 155 1.08 25.31 -13.56
CA ASP A 155 1.17 26.59 -14.30
C ASP A 155 0.75 27.83 -13.47
N ARG A 156 0.00 27.61 -12.39
CA ARG A 156 -0.43 28.66 -11.45
C ARG A 156 0.54 28.89 -10.30
N ILE A 157 1.41 27.90 -10.04
CA ILE A 157 2.40 27.97 -8.96
C ILE A 157 3.59 28.78 -9.41
N GLN A 158 4.03 29.71 -8.54
CA GLN A 158 5.22 30.52 -8.83
C GLN A 158 6.46 29.64 -9.00
N PRO A 159 7.40 29.99 -9.92
CA PRO A 159 8.56 29.16 -10.21
C PRO A 159 9.37 28.74 -8.96
N ASP A 160 9.54 29.66 -8.02
CA ASP A 160 10.28 29.38 -6.76
C ASP A 160 9.55 28.39 -5.85
N ASP A 161 8.22 28.32 -5.90
CA ASP A 161 7.44 27.38 -5.11
C ASP A 161 7.36 26.00 -5.76
N ARG A 162 7.47 25.91 -7.10
CA ARG A 162 7.53 24.62 -7.82
C ARG A 162 8.71 23.76 -7.35
N THR A 163 9.82 24.35 -6.95
CA THR A 163 10.99 23.64 -6.42
C THR A 163 10.73 22.94 -5.07
N LYS A 164 9.63 23.28 -4.40
CA LYS A 164 9.20 22.66 -3.13
C LYS A 164 8.30 21.46 -3.34
N ILE A 165 7.83 21.23 -4.57
CA ILE A 165 7.01 20.08 -4.92
C ILE A 165 7.92 18.88 -5.08
N HIS A 166 7.72 17.87 -4.26
CA HIS A 166 8.42 16.59 -4.36
C HIS A 166 7.59 15.64 -5.22
N ASP A 167 8.08 15.34 -6.40
CA ASP A 167 7.44 14.46 -7.39
C ASP A 167 7.99 13.03 -7.40
N THR A 168 8.97 12.75 -6.53
CA THR A 168 9.65 11.47 -6.44
C THR A 168 9.72 10.97 -5.00
N ILE A 169 9.42 9.68 -4.82
CA ILE A 169 9.50 8.98 -3.54
C ILE A 169 10.71 8.07 -3.59
N LYS A 170 11.66 8.26 -2.66
CA LYS A 170 12.74 7.31 -2.44
C LYS A 170 12.25 6.20 -1.51
N VAL A 171 12.19 4.97 -2.01
CA VAL A 171 11.83 3.80 -1.20
C VAL A 171 13.01 3.43 -0.29
N SER A 172 12.75 3.30 1.02
CA SER A 172 13.83 3.13 2.02
C SER A 172 14.54 1.78 1.94
N LEU A 173 13.96 0.79 1.27
CA LEU A 173 14.52 -0.56 1.16
C LEU A 173 15.74 -0.65 0.22
N TYR A 174 15.88 0.32 -0.70
CA TYR A 174 16.95 0.36 -1.69
C TYR A 174 17.44 1.80 -1.91
N ASP A 175 18.74 1.95 -2.13
CA ASP A 175 19.32 3.29 -2.33
C ASP A 175 18.93 3.95 -3.65
N ASP A 176 18.60 3.15 -4.65
CA ASP A 176 18.32 3.56 -6.03
C ASP A 176 16.87 3.32 -6.49
N LEU A 177 15.98 2.85 -5.62
CA LEU A 177 14.56 2.71 -5.95
C LEU A 177 13.83 4.04 -5.76
N ILE A 178 13.56 4.69 -6.89
CA ILE A 178 12.82 5.94 -6.96
C ILE A 178 11.47 5.69 -7.65
N VAL A 179 10.39 6.16 -7.06
CA VAL A 179 9.03 6.10 -7.61
C VAL A 179 8.58 7.51 -7.95
N HIS A 180 8.24 7.76 -9.22
CA HIS A 180 7.62 9.03 -9.62
C HIS A 180 6.15 9.03 -9.21
N VAL A 181 5.72 10.08 -8.51
CA VAL A 181 4.35 10.20 -7.99
C VAL A 181 3.31 10.12 -9.10
N HIS A 182 3.59 10.77 -10.24
CA HIS A 182 2.73 10.72 -11.43
C HIS A 182 2.49 9.29 -11.94
N ASP A 183 3.49 8.42 -11.87
CA ASP A 183 3.36 7.02 -12.33
C ASP A 183 2.44 6.20 -11.42
N VAL A 184 2.37 6.52 -10.11
CA VAL A 184 1.43 5.90 -9.16
C VAL A 184 -0.01 6.17 -9.59
N PHE A 185 -0.29 7.40 -10.06
CA PHE A 185 -1.62 7.86 -10.46
C PHE A 185 -1.88 7.78 -11.97
N TYR A 186 -1.02 7.08 -12.71
CA TYR A 186 -1.15 6.95 -14.16
C TYR A 186 -2.51 6.38 -14.58
N LYS A 187 -3.20 7.07 -15.49
CA LYS A 187 -4.55 6.74 -16.00
C LYS A 187 -5.66 6.74 -14.95
N LEU A 188 -5.51 7.40 -13.81
CA LEU A 188 -6.64 7.64 -12.95
C LEU A 188 -7.65 8.57 -13.63
N SER A 189 -8.93 8.36 -13.29
CA SER A 189 -10.01 9.24 -13.75
C SER A 189 -9.80 10.64 -13.17
N GLY A 190 -9.86 11.65 -14.03
CA GLY A 190 -9.79 13.05 -13.65
C GLY A 190 -11.10 13.54 -13.05
#